data_07d56e86e6109e7678c1f64e2cb6aa59
#
_entry.id   07d56e86e6109e7678c1f64e2cb6aa59
#
_cell.length_a   1.000
_cell.length_b   1.000
_cell.length_c   1.000
_cell.angle_alpha   90.00
_cell.angle_beta   90.00
_cell.angle_gamma   90.00
#
_symmetry.space_group_name_H-M   'P 1'
#
loop_
_entity.id
_entity.type
_entity.pdbx_description
1 polymer ?
#
loop_
_entity_poly.entity_id
_entity_poly.type
_entity_poly.pdbx_seq_one_letter_code
_entity_poly.pdbx_strand_id
1 'polypeptide(L)'
;SKYENFQVVGTDPATDIALVKVDAAGLPAPGPVSSDVPLGTLVVSNGSTTRISRRPQLGTISAARRPIPNKDTVYLGVVFGESCSFQEVVKDGPAFQAGALAGDRIVALDGTPVSTLEDISPILSKKAIGEKLKLRVRRENREISYTVTLGSRRKALGDQVPETSNDEISGGFNKRRDDFPMVLQHDTPSRFTLMGGPLLNLKGELIGMNIARVNRAENYALPIDVVQESVQRILKNAREPRPEK
;
A
#
# COMPACT_ATOMS: atom_id res chain seq x y z
N SER A 1 29.93 -7.30 4.02
CA SER A 1 29.89 -8.49 3.14
C SER A 1 28.65 -8.36 2.26
N LYS A 2 28.77 -8.68 0.99
CA LYS A 2 27.66 -8.78 0.04
C LYS A 2 27.35 -10.26 -0.09
N TYR A 3 26.10 -10.64 0.15
CA TYR A 3 25.63 -12.01 -0.01
C TYR A 3 24.93 -12.10 -1.35
N GLU A 4 25.46 -12.85 -2.29
CA GLU A 4 24.89 -13.00 -3.64
C GLU A 4 23.91 -14.16 -3.71
N ASN A 5 24.10 -15.17 -2.85
CA ASN A 5 23.21 -16.33 -2.74
C ASN A 5 22.29 -16.15 -1.54
N PHE A 6 20.99 -16.00 -1.80
CA PHE A 6 19.97 -15.99 -0.79
C PHE A 6 18.73 -16.76 -1.24
N GLN A 7 18.00 -17.30 -0.29
CA GLN A 7 16.73 -17.99 -0.52
C GLN A 7 15.61 -17.16 0.11
N VAL A 8 14.55 -16.87 -0.65
CA VAL A 8 13.32 -16.30 -0.09
C VAL A 8 12.56 -17.41 0.62
N VAL A 9 12.44 -17.32 1.93
CA VAL A 9 11.70 -18.26 2.78
C VAL A 9 10.20 -18.05 2.63
N GLY A 10 9.78 -16.81 2.54
CA GLY A 10 8.39 -16.41 2.32
C GLY A 10 8.18 -14.91 2.45
N THR A 11 6.95 -14.48 2.22
CA THR A 11 6.53 -13.08 2.29
C THR A 11 5.25 -12.93 3.09
N ASP A 12 5.06 -11.77 3.69
CA ASP A 12 3.82 -11.36 4.34
C ASP A 12 3.30 -10.07 3.68
N PRO A 13 2.35 -10.17 2.74
CA PRO A 13 1.84 -9.00 2.03
C PRO A 13 1.15 -7.97 2.93
N ALA A 14 0.60 -8.37 4.09
CA ALA A 14 -0.06 -7.44 5.01
C ALA A 14 0.92 -6.43 5.60
N THR A 15 2.16 -6.85 5.85
CA THR A 15 3.22 -6.03 6.45
C THR A 15 4.30 -5.60 5.46
N ASP A 16 4.25 -6.07 4.20
CA ASP A 16 5.30 -5.85 3.19
C ASP A 16 6.68 -6.39 3.61
N ILE A 17 6.69 -7.50 4.35
CA ILE A 17 7.91 -8.16 4.82
C ILE A 17 8.23 -9.37 3.94
N ALA A 18 9.50 -9.49 3.55
CA ALA A 18 10.06 -10.72 3.00
C ALA A 18 11.12 -11.28 3.96
N LEU A 19 11.04 -12.58 4.24
CA LEU A 19 12.05 -13.30 5.00
C LEU A 19 13.01 -13.99 4.03
N VAL A 20 14.29 -13.69 4.16
CA VAL A 20 15.35 -14.29 3.35
C VAL A 20 16.33 -15.05 4.23
N LYS A 21 16.82 -16.19 3.72
CA LYS A 21 17.90 -16.98 4.31
C LYS A 21 19.16 -16.78 3.49
N VAL A 22 20.25 -16.51 4.17
CA VAL A 22 21.60 -16.45 3.56
C VAL A 22 22.47 -17.53 4.17
N ASP A 23 23.38 -18.07 3.39
CA ASP A 23 24.37 -19.03 3.87
C ASP A 23 25.58 -18.26 4.44
N ALA A 24 25.47 -17.91 5.72
CA ALA A 24 26.49 -17.16 6.43
C ALA A 24 26.48 -17.51 7.92
N ALA A 25 27.66 -17.67 8.47
CA ALA A 25 27.86 -17.87 9.90
C ALA A 25 28.27 -16.56 10.59
N GLY A 26 27.94 -16.45 11.88
CA GLY A 26 28.42 -15.34 12.72
C GLY A 26 27.80 -13.97 12.36
N LEU A 27 26.61 -13.95 11.76
CA LEU A 27 25.89 -12.70 11.58
C LEU A 27 25.51 -12.13 12.94
N PRO A 28 25.77 -10.82 13.18
CA PRO A 28 25.35 -10.21 14.44
C PRO A 28 23.82 -10.20 14.51
N ALA A 29 23.29 -10.68 15.62
CA ALA A 29 21.88 -10.52 15.94
C ALA A 29 21.55 -9.04 16.10
N PRO A 30 20.33 -8.60 15.81
CA PRO A 30 19.88 -7.27 16.20
C PRO A 30 20.03 -7.13 17.72
N GLY A 31 20.31 -5.90 18.17
CA GLY A 31 20.41 -5.58 19.59
C GLY A 31 19.12 -5.82 20.37
N PRO A 32 19.06 -5.41 21.63
CA PRO A 32 17.84 -5.48 22.42
C PRO A 32 16.66 -4.88 21.70
N VAL A 33 15.45 -5.38 21.96
CA VAL A 33 14.21 -4.87 21.36
C VAL A 33 13.38 -4.15 22.40
N SER A 34 12.63 -3.13 21.98
CA SER A 34 11.67 -2.44 22.85
C SER A 34 10.39 -2.16 22.05
N SER A 35 9.24 -2.55 22.59
CA SER A 35 7.92 -2.25 22.06
C SER A 35 7.27 -1.02 22.73
N ASP A 36 7.84 -0.55 23.84
CA ASP A 36 7.40 0.67 24.52
C ASP A 36 8.03 1.89 23.83
N VAL A 37 7.22 2.55 22.99
CA VAL A 37 7.66 3.66 22.16
C VAL A 37 6.67 4.82 22.28
N PRO A 38 6.79 5.64 23.33
CA PRO A 38 5.95 6.81 23.54
C PRO A 38 6.11 7.85 22.44
N LEU A 39 5.08 8.67 22.27
CA LEU A 39 5.13 9.87 21.42
C LEU A 39 6.28 10.79 21.88
N GLY A 40 7.01 11.38 20.93
CA GLY A 40 8.17 12.24 21.22
C GLY A 40 9.47 11.47 21.50
N THR A 41 9.47 10.12 21.51
CA THR A 41 10.70 9.34 21.63
C THR A 41 11.68 9.71 20.54
N LEU A 42 12.92 10.05 20.92
CA LEU A 42 14.01 10.27 19.97
C LEU A 42 14.42 8.94 19.33
N VAL A 43 14.52 8.95 18.01
CA VAL A 43 14.79 7.76 17.22
C VAL A 43 15.92 8.00 16.23
N VAL A 44 16.62 6.91 15.91
CA VAL A 44 17.69 6.88 14.91
C VAL A 44 17.32 5.90 13.83
N SER A 45 17.24 6.40 12.60
CA SER A 45 17.11 5.58 11.40
C SER A 45 18.49 5.42 10.75
N ASN A 46 18.84 4.20 10.34
CA ASN A 46 20.06 3.99 9.58
C ASN A 46 19.84 4.37 8.12
N GLY A 47 20.32 5.51 7.73
CA GLY A 47 20.11 6.12 6.42
C GLY A 47 21.02 5.59 5.29
N SER A 48 21.69 4.46 5.44
CA SER A 48 22.65 4.00 4.42
C SER A 48 22.62 2.50 4.20
N THR A 49 22.58 2.12 2.92
CA THR A 49 22.73 0.74 2.46
C THR A 49 24.20 0.30 2.30
N THR A 50 25.15 1.23 2.43
CA THR A 50 26.59 0.94 2.22
C THR A 50 27.39 1.11 3.50
N ARG A 51 28.41 0.25 3.67
CA ARG A 51 29.35 0.30 4.80
C ARG A 51 30.15 1.61 4.86
N ILE A 52 30.35 2.28 3.73
CA ILE A 52 31.24 3.41 3.56
C ILE A 52 30.55 4.75 3.92
N SER A 53 29.23 4.82 3.86
CA SER A 53 28.48 6.05 4.08
C SER A 53 27.31 5.84 5.01
N ARG A 54 27.59 5.36 6.23
CA ARG A 54 26.57 5.29 7.28
C ARG A 54 26.28 6.71 7.75
N ARG A 55 25.08 7.18 7.48
CA ARG A 55 24.58 8.46 7.98
C ARG A 55 23.34 8.19 8.83
N PRO A 56 23.50 7.98 10.13
CA PRO A 56 22.36 7.87 11.02
C PRO A 56 21.54 9.17 10.93
N GLN A 57 20.24 9.03 10.86
CA GLN A 57 19.30 10.14 10.80
C GLN A 57 18.55 10.18 12.13
N LEU A 58 18.62 11.31 12.81
CA LEU A 58 17.92 11.55 14.05
C LEU A 58 16.52 12.14 13.74
N GLY A 59 15.55 11.72 14.51
CA GLY A 59 14.18 12.24 14.46
C GLY A 59 13.40 11.85 15.72
N THR A 60 12.09 12.01 15.64
CA THR A 60 11.17 11.72 16.76
C THR A 60 10.00 10.87 16.28
N ILE A 61 9.39 10.14 17.20
CA ILE A 61 8.07 9.55 16.99
C ILE A 61 7.05 10.68 17.00
N SER A 62 6.48 10.96 15.84
CA SER A 62 5.63 12.12 15.58
C SER A 62 4.12 11.83 15.68
N ALA A 63 3.72 10.56 15.79
CA ALA A 63 2.34 10.19 16.07
C ALA A 63 2.26 8.90 16.90
N ALA A 64 1.17 8.76 17.64
CA ALA A 64 0.86 7.53 18.37
C ALA A 64 0.74 6.35 17.40
N ARG A 65 1.11 5.18 17.90
CA ARG A 65 0.98 3.90 17.19
C ARG A 65 -0.46 3.70 16.71
N ARG A 66 -0.65 3.43 15.40
CA ARG A 66 -1.97 3.28 14.79
C ARG A 66 -1.95 2.43 13.52
N PRO A 67 -3.07 1.82 13.13
CA PRO A 67 -3.21 1.25 11.80
C PRO A 67 -3.29 2.35 10.74
N ILE A 68 -2.86 2.04 9.53
CA ILE A 68 -3.07 2.88 8.35
C ILE A 68 -4.07 2.14 7.45
N PRO A 69 -5.29 2.65 7.32
CA PRO A 69 -6.31 1.99 6.51
C PRO A 69 -5.93 1.99 5.03
N ASN A 70 -6.47 1.04 4.30
CA ASN A 70 -6.38 1.00 2.85
C ASN A 70 -7.13 2.21 2.27
N LYS A 71 -6.44 3.03 1.47
CA LYS A 71 -7.00 4.19 0.77
C LYS A 71 -7.34 3.89 -0.68
N ASP A 72 -7.13 2.64 -1.13
CA ASP A 72 -7.51 2.26 -2.47
C ASP A 72 -9.02 2.31 -2.64
N THR A 73 -9.46 2.76 -3.79
CA THR A 73 -10.87 2.92 -4.11
C THR A 73 -11.27 1.99 -5.24
N VAL A 74 -12.56 1.70 -5.31
CA VAL A 74 -13.09 0.91 -6.42
C VAL A 74 -12.89 1.64 -7.76
N TYR A 75 -12.69 0.86 -8.79
CA TYR A 75 -12.45 1.33 -10.14
C TYR A 75 -13.42 0.67 -11.11
N LEU A 76 -14.17 1.49 -11.84
CA LEU A 76 -15.13 1.02 -12.83
C LEU A 76 -14.50 0.86 -14.23
N GLY A 77 -13.44 1.61 -14.52
CA GLY A 77 -12.76 1.59 -15.82
C GLY A 77 -13.47 2.41 -16.88
N VAL A 78 -14.04 3.54 -16.49
CA VAL A 78 -14.68 4.49 -17.41
C VAL A 78 -14.24 5.92 -17.13
N VAL A 79 -14.25 6.75 -18.18
CA VAL A 79 -14.19 8.20 -18.08
C VAL A 79 -15.62 8.71 -18.28
N PHE A 80 -16.11 9.45 -17.30
CA PHE A 80 -17.44 10.03 -17.35
C PHE A 80 -17.43 11.31 -18.19
N GLY A 81 -18.43 11.42 -19.09
CA GLY A 81 -18.80 12.62 -19.77
C GLY A 81 -20.03 13.28 -19.11
N GLU A 82 -20.68 14.15 -19.84
CA GLU A 82 -21.90 14.80 -19.38
C GLU A 82 -23.03 13.79 -19.13
N SER A 83 -23.91 14.11 -18.16
CA SER A 83 -25.11 13.36 -17.86
C SER A 83 -24.90 11.86 -17.59
N CYS A 84 -23.84 11.49 -16.87
CA CYS A 84 -23.49 10.10 -16.54
C CYS A 84 -23.23 9.20 -17.77
N SER A 85 -22.88 9.78 -18.92
CA SER A 85 -22.45 9.01 -20.09
C SER A 85 -21.01 8.56 -19.97
N PHE A 86 -20.66 7.45 -20.60
CA PHE A 86 -19.28 7.02 -20.74
C PHE A 86 -18.64 7.74 -21.94
N GLN A 87 -17.77 8.71 -21.66
CA GLN A 87 -16.98 9.35 -22.69
C GLN A 87 -15.95 8.36 -23.25
N GLU A 88 -15.36 7.56 -22.35
CA GLU A 88 -14.40 6.53 -22.71
C GLU A 88 -14.59 5.31 -21.80
N VAL A 89 -14.41 4.13 -22.36
CA VAL A 89 -14.31 2.86 -21.64
C VAL A 89 -12.88 2.35 -21.76
N VAL A 90 -12.20 2.25 -20.63
CA VAL A 90 -10.78 1.86 -20.59
C VAL A 90 -10.64 0.42 -21.04
N LYS A 91 -9.83 0.19 -22.07
CA LYS A 91 -9.56 -1.14 -22.63
C LYS A 91 -9.06 -2.07 -21.52
N ASP A 92 -9.58 -3.29 -21.53
CA ASP A 92 -9.30 -4.34 -20.53
C ASP A 92 -9.69 -3.98 -19.08
N GLY A 93 -10.36 -2.84 -18.89
CA GLY A 93 -10.91 -2.42 -17.60
C GLY A 93 -12.18 -3.17 -17.20
N PRO A 94 -12.63 -3.03 -15.95
CA PRO A 94 -13.81 -3.72 -15.41
C PRO A 94 -15.08 -3.54 -16.25
N ALA A 95 -15.40 -2.31 -16.64
CA ALA A 95 -16.58 -2.01 -17.47
C ALA A 95 -16.45 -2.59 -18.88
N PHE A 96 -15.25 -2.50 -19.48
CA PHE A 96 -14.96 -3.09 -20.80
C PHE A 96 -15.21 -4.61 -20.80
N GLN A 97 -14.70 -5.32 -19.78
CA GLN A 97 -14.90 -6.77 -19.63
C GLN A 97 -16.37 -7.15 -19.44
N ALA A 98 -17.19 -6.24 -18.92
CA ALA A 98 -18.63 -6.43 -18.76
C ALA A 98 -19.44 -6.05 -20.01
N GLY A 99 -18.81 -5.56 -21.09
CA GLY A 99 -19.46 -5.20 -22.36
C GLY A 99 -19.96 -3.74 -22.44
N ALA A 100 -19.45 -2.86 -21.57
CA ALA A 100 -19.71 -1.43 -21.65
C ALA A 100 -19.05 -0.82 -22.91
N LEU A 101 -19.71 0.16 -23.49
CA LEU A 101 -19.21 0.92 -24.64
C LEU A 101 -19.26 2.43 -24.35
N ALA A 102 -18.39 3.17 -25.05
CA ALA A 102 -18.50 4.62 -25.08
C ALA A 102 -19.88 5.03 -25.60
N GLY A 103 -20.47 6.07 -25.00
CA GLY A 103 -21.84 6.50 -25.26
C GLY A 103 -22.92 5.86 -24.39
N ASP A 104 -22.62 4.79 -23.65
CA ASP A 104 -23.55 4.26 -22.64
C ASP A 104 -23.82 5.30 -21.57
N ARG A 105 -25.07 5.52 -21.22
CA ARG A 105 -25.49 6.42 -20.16
C ARG A 105 -26.04 5.62 -18.98
N ILE A 106 -25.43 5.76 -17.80
CA ILE A 106 -25.95 5.09 -16.59
C ILE A 106 -27.33 5.64 -16.25
N VAL A 107 -28.26 4.73 -15.95
CA VAL A 107 -29.59 5.07 -15.47
C VAL A 107 -29.86 4.48 -14.09
N ALA A 108 -29.16 3.42 -13.68
CA ALA A 108 -29.21 2.89 -12.31
C ALA A 108 -27.95 2.08 -11.96
N LEU A 109 -27.60 2.08 -10.66
CA LEU A 109 -26.56 1.25 -10.05
C LEU A 109 -27.21 0.41 -8.94
N ASP A 110 -27.08 -0.91 -8.98
CA ASP A 110 -27.72 -1.87 -8.06
C ASP A 110 -29.22 -1.57 -7.80
N GLY A 111 -29.91 -1.13 -8.86
CA GLY A 111 -31.32 -0.76 -8.78
C GLY A 111 -31.59 0.68 -8.29
N THR A 112 -30.59 1.37 -7.76
CA THR A 112 -30.74 2.78 -7.36
C THR A 112 -30.63 3.67 -8.60
N PRO A 113 -31.65 4.47 -8.94
CA PRO A 113 -31.59 5.40 -10.05
C PRO A 113 -30.48 6.44 -9.84
N VAL A 114 -29.78 6.79 -10.93
CA VAL A 114 -28.77 7.85 -10.94
C VAL A 114 -29.03 8.79 -12.11
N SER A 115 -28.87 10.08 -11.87
CA SER A 115 -29.09 11.14 -12.85
C SER A 115 -27.91 12.05 -13.02
N THR A 116 -27.08 12.17 -11.99
CA THR A 116 -25.89 13.02 -11.93
C THR A 116 -24.68 12.21 -11.49
N LEU A 117 -23.47 12.76 -11.71
CA LEU A 117 -22.23 12.13 -11.25
C LEU A 117 -22.13 12.10 -9.73
N GLU A 118 -22.77 13.05 -9.05
CA GLU A 118 -22.84 13.13 -7.60
C GLU A 118 -23.61 11.95 -7.00
N ASP A 119 -24.57 11.38 -7.72
CA ASP A 119 -25.34 10.21 -7.27
C ASP A 119 -24.48 8.93 -7.29
N ILE A 120 -23.46 8.88 -8.13
CA ILE A 120 -22.62 7.69 -8.35
C ILE A 120 -21.63 7.49 -7.20
N SER A 121 -20.97 8.57 -6.75
CA SER A 121 -19.89 8.53 -5.78
C SER A 121 -20.30 7.88 -4.44
N PRO A 122 -21.45 8.22 -3.83
CA PRO A 122 -21.88 7.59 -2.58
C PRO A 122 -22.21 6.09 -2.71
N ILE A 123 -22.61 5.64 -3.92
CA ILE A 123 -22.87 4.22 -4.17
C ILE A 123 -21.54 3.46 -4.27
N LEU A 124 -20.60 3.99 -5.07
CA LEU A 124 -19.28 3.35 -5.26
C LEU A 124 -18.44 3.35 -3.97
N SER A 125 -18.53 4.38 -3.15
CA SER A 125 -17.77 4.47 -1.89
C SER A 125 -18.15 3.40 -0.86
N LYS A 126 -19.32 2.80 -0.98
CA LYS A 126 -19.80 1.70 -0.11
C LYS A 126 -19.41 0.32 -0.62
N LYS A 127 -18.80 0.25 -1.81
CA LYS A 127 -18.44 -1.00 -2.45
C LYS A 127 -16.99 -1.39 -2.16
N ALA A 128 -16.74 -2.69 -2.15
CA ALA A 128 -15.40 -3.26 -2.02
C ALA A 128 -14.80 -3.61 -3.39
N ILE A 129 -13.47 -3.60 -3.46
CA ILE A 129 -12.72 -4.10 -4.61
C ILE A 129 -13.03 -5.59 -4.80
N GLY A 130 -13.32 -5.99 -6.03
CA GLY A 130 -13.77 -7.35 -6.36
C GLY A 130 -15.28 -7.57 -6.22
N GLU A 131 -16.01 -6.63 -5.63
CA GLU A 131 -17.47 -6.72 -5.50
C GLU A 131 -18.14 -6.52 -6.88
N LYS A 132 -19.26 -7.21 -7.07
CA LYS A 132 -20.07 -7.10 -8.29
C LYS A 132 -21.03 -5.93 -8.16
N LEU A 133 -21.07 -5.09 -9.18
CA LEU A 133 -21.99 -3.97 -9.31
C LEU A 133 -22.87 -4.19 -10.54
N LYS A 134 -24.20 -4.16 -10.35
CA LYS A 134 -25.14 -4.24 -11.44
C LYS A 134 -25.38 -2.85 -12.02
N LEU A 135 -24.97 -2.64 -13.27
CA LEU A 135 -25.21 -1.43 -14.03
C LEU A 135 -26.42 -1.61 -14.92
N ARG A 136 -27.29 -0.61 -14.95
CA ARG A 136 -28.30 -0.44 -15.98
C ARG A 136 -27.97 0.84 -16.72
N VAL A 137 -27.79 0.70 -18.03
CA VAL A 137 -27.41 1.81 -18.92
C VAL A 137 -28.41 1.96 -20.05
N ARG A 138 -28.48 3.14 -20.61
CA ARG A 138 -29.16 3.41 -21.86
C ARG A 138 -28.10 3.54 -22.96
N ARG A 139 -28.22 2.66 -23.95
CA ARG A 139 -27.44 2.68 -25.19
C ARG A 139 -28.37 2.99 -26.31
N GLU A 140 -28.22 4.14 -26.96
CA GLU A 140 -29.20 4.68 -27.91
C GLU A 140 -30.59 4.76 -27.25
N ASN A 141 -31.60 4.00 -27.69
CA ASN A 141 -32.94 3.96 -27.14
C ASN A 141 -33.27 2.66 -26.39
N ARG A 142 -32.26 1.85 -26.03
CA ARG A 142 -32.46 0.57 -25.36
C ARG A 142 -31.80 0.58 -23.97
N GLU A 143 -32.49 0.01 -22.98
CA GLU A 143 -31.89 -0.26 -21.68
C GLU A 143 -31.16 -1.62 -21.68
N ILE A 144 -29.92 -1.61 -21.25
CA ILE A 144 -29.06 -2.79 -21.15
C ILE A 144 -28.60 -2.90 -19.71
N SER A 145 -28.58 -4.12 -19.19
CA SER A 145 -28.02 -4.40 -17.85
C SER A 145 -26.84 -5.35 -17.97
N TYR A 146 -25.76 -5.02 -17.27
CA TYR A 146 -24.60 -5.89 -17.13
C TYR A 146 -24.04 -5.79 -15.72
N THR A 147 -23.26 -6.78 -15.34
CA THR A 147 -22.64 -6.83 -14.03
C THR A 147 -21.13 -6.62 -14.16
N VAL A 148 -20.62 -5.61 -13.48
CA VAL A 148 -19.19 -5.26 -13.47
C VAL A 148 -18.59 -5.77 -12.18
N THR A 149 -17.46 -6.48 -12.27
CA THR A 149 -16.63 -6.75 -11.10
C THR A 149 -15.69 -5.57 -10.87
N LEU A 150 -15.89 -4.84 -9.79
CA LEU A 150 -15.15 -3.61 -9.50
C LEU A 150 -13.66 -3.88 -9.29
N GLY A 151 -12.82 -3.15 -10.00
CA GLY A 151 -11.37 -3.22 -9.87
C GLY A 151 -10.81 -2.34 -8.76
N SER A 152 -9.50 -2.40 -8.58
CA SER A 152 -8.72 -1.48 -7.77
C SER A 152 -8.28 -0.29 -8.62
N ARG A 153 -8.55 0.92 -8.14
CA ARG A 153 -8.09 2.14 -8.82
C ARG A 153 -6.56 2.21 -8.83
N ARG A 154 -5.93 1.87 -7.73
CA ARG A 154 -4.46 1.83 -7.59
C ARG A 154 -3.83 0.84 -8.57
N LYS A 155 -4.39 -0.37 -8.68
CA LYS A 155 -3.90 -1.39 -9.61
C LYS A 155 -4.05 -0.97 -11.07
N ALA A 156 -5.13 -0.28 -11.41
CA ALA A 156 -5.42 0.14 -12.78
C ALA A 156 -4.63 1.39 -13.23
N LEU A 157 -4.50 2.38 -12.35
CA LEU A 157 -3.91 3.69 -12.67
C LEU A 157 -2.52 3.90 -12.07
N GLY A 158 -2.04 2.93 -11.27
CA GLY A 158 -0.88 3.10 -10.42
C GLY A 158 -1.16 4.02 -9.25
N ASP A 159 -0.18 4.19 -8.38
CA ASP A 159 -0.24 5.21 -7.33
C ASP A 159 0.00 6.60 -7.95
N GLN A 160 -0.97 7.07 -8.70
CA GLN A 160 -1.00 8.47 -9.13
C GLN A 160 -1.40 9.35 -7.92
N VAL A 161 -0.50 9.44 -6.96
CA VAL A 161 -0.48 10.63 -6.11
C VAL A 161 0.15 11.70 -6.99
N PRO A 162 -0.49 12.85 -7.19
CA PRO A 162 0.14 13.95 -7.89
C PRO A 162 1.46 14.25 -7.17
N GLU A 163 2.58 13.88 -7.78
CA GLU A 163 3.88 14.33 -7.34
C GLU A 163 3.90 15.82 -7.63
N THR A 164 3.92 16.62 -6.59
CA THR A 164 4.15 18.05 -6.77
C THR A 164 5.62 18.22 -7.20
N SER A 165 5.93 19.27 -7.96
CA SER A 165 7.31 19.58 -8.35
C SER A 165 8.28 19.65 -7.15
N ASN A 166 7.75 19.91 -5.96
CA ASN A 166 8.46 19.84 -4.69
C ASN A 166 8.78 18.43 -4.20
N ASP A 167 8.04 17.42 -4.64
CA ASP A 167 8.23 16.01 -4.22
C ASP A 167 9.39 15.39 -5.00
N GLU A 168 9.58 15.76 -6.27
CA GLU A 168 10.74 15.36 -7.09
C GLU A 168 12.05 15.85 -6.46
N ILE A 169 12.11 17.09 -6.00
CA ILE A 169 13.27 17.67 -5.30
C ILE A 169 13.55 16.96 -3.98
N SER A 170 12.53 16.39 -3.35
CA SER A 170 12.64 15.70 -2.05
C SER A 170 13.11 14.25 -2.14
N GLY A 171 13.25 13.69 -3.35
CA GLY A 171 13.83 12.36 -3.56
C GLY A 171 12.83 11.21 -3.50
N GLY A 172 11.60 11.41 -3.94
CA GLY A 172 10.60 10.35 -4.16
C GLY A 172 10.01 9.73 -2.88
N PHE A 173 8.95 8.95 -3.06
CA PHE A 173 8.20 8.29 -1.99
C PHE A 173 7.98 6.81 -2.31
N ASN A 174 7.60 6.02 -1.30
CA ASN A 174 7.26 4.62 -1.53
C ASN A 174 5.88 4.51 -2.20
N LYS A 175 5.74 3.56 -3.11
CA LYS A 175 4.46 3.29 -3.78
C LYS A 175 3.40 2.85 -2.77
N ARG A 176 3.75 1.92 -1.87
CA ARG A 176 2.87 1.53 -0.78
C ARG A 176 3.08 2.47 0.41
N ARG A 177 2.02 3.21 0.80
CA ARG A 177 2.00 4.18 1.90
C ARG A 177 0.78 4.04 2.80
N ASP A 178 -0.02 3.01 2.59
CA ASP A 178 -1.23 2.69 3.35
C ASP A 178 -1.43 1.18 3.43
N ASP A 179 -2.55 0.76 4.02
CA ASP A 179 -2.91 -0.64 4.23
C ASP A 179 -1.87 -1.37 5.09
N PHE A 180 -1.46 -0.73 6.18
CA PHE A 180 -0.58 -1.31 7.17
C PHE A 180 -1.35 -1.62 8.45
N PRO A 181 -1.17 -2.82 9.04
CA PRO A 181 -1.91 -3.22 10.25
C PRO A 181 -1.58 -2.34 11.45
N MET A 182 -0.36 -1.84 11.52
CA MET A 182 0.14 -0.97 12.58
C MET A 182 1.42 -0.28 12.15
N VAL A 183 1.58 1.00 12.49
CA VAL A 183 2.81 1.75 12.24
C VAL A 183 3.23 2.60 13.43
N LEU A 184 4.53 2.86 13.52
CA LEU A 184 5.14 3.99 14.19
C LEU A 184 5.38 5.07 13.12
N GLN A 185 4.93 6.29 13.36
CA GLN A 185 5.22 7.43 12.49
C GLN A 185 6.38 8.23 13.07
N HIS A 186 7.36 8.58 12.24
CA HIS A 186 8.53 9.36 12.64
C HIS A 186 8.95 10.36 11.54
N ASP A 187 9.71 11.36 11.93
CA ASP A 187 10.14 12.49 11.09
C ASP A 187 11.63 12.44 10.70
N THR A 188 12.31 11.30 10.86
CA THR A 188 13.71 11.18 10.42
C THR A 188 13.83 11.52 8.94
N PRO A 189 14.84 12.30 8.49
CA PRO A 189 15.03 12.63 7.09
C PRO A 189 15.51 11.40 6.29
N SER A 190 14.58 10.53 5.92
CA SER A 190 14.85 9.28 5.19
C SER A 190 14.66 9.43 3.69
N ARG A 191 15.30 8.52 2.93
CA ARG A 191 15.02 8.33 1.50
C ARG A 191 14.18 7.07 1.31
N PHE A 192 13.30 7.06 0.31
CA PHE A 192 12.44 5.89 0.01
C PHE A 192 13.26 4.62 -0.31
N THR A 193 14.50 4.77 -0.79
CA THR A 193 15.42 3.66 -1.09
C THR A 193 16.04 3.02 0.16
N LEU A 194 15.80 3.59 1.35
CA LEU A 194 16.38 3.12 2.62
C LEU A 194 15.36 2.37 3.49
N MET A 195 14.21 2.04 2.92
CA MET A 195 13.22 1.23 3.61
C MET A 195 13.71 -0.22 3.79
N GLY A 196 13.19 -0.91 4.80
CA GLY A 196 13.72 -2.19 5.28
C GLY A 196 14.81 -2.06 6.36
N GLY A 197 15.31 -0.84 6.61
CA GLY A 197 16.31 -0.59 7.65
C GLY A 197 15.73 -0.50 9.05
N PRO A 198 16.58 -0.69 10.10
CA PRO A 198 16.16 -0.62 11.49
C PRO A 198 15.80 0.81 11.90
N LEU A 199 14.81 0.91 12.79
CA LEU A 199 14.53 2.10 13.59
C LEU A 199 14.93 1.81 15.04
N LEU A 200 15.81 2.63 15.60
CA LEU A 200 16.40 2.44 16.93
C LEU A 200 16.00 3.61 17.86
N ASN A 201 15.92 3.37 19.15
CA ASN A 201 15.91 4.44 20.12
C ASN A 201 17.36 4.87 20.51
N LEU A 202 17.50 5.87 21.36
CA LEU A 202 18.84 6.36 21.78
C LEU A 202 19.63 5.38 22.64
N LYS A 203 18.99 4.34 23.18
CA LYS A 203 19.68 3.24 23.88
C LYS A 203 20.25 2.20 22.92
N GLY A 204 20.00 2.34 21.60
CA GLY A 204 20.36 1.36 20.59
C GLY A 204 19.42 0.15 20.53
N GLU A 205 18.28 0.21 21.20
CA GLU A 205 17.26 -0.84 21.14
C GLU A 205 16.49 -0.74 19.83
N LEU A 206 16.24 -1.89 19.21
CA LEU A 206 15.44 -1.99 17.98
C LEU A 206 13.95 -1.83 18.32
N ILE A 207 13.32 -0.77 17.83
CA ILE A 207 11.91 -0.45 18.07
C ILE A 207 11.03 -0.73 16.87
N GLY A 208 11.61 -0.83 15.67
CA GLY A 208 10.84 -1.08 14.46
C GLY A 208 11.71 -1.23 13.22
N MET A 209 11.03 -1.43 12.09
CA MET A 209 11.62 -1.51 10.76
C MET A 209 10.95 -0.48 9.83
N ASN A 210 11.73 0.39 9.22
CA ASN A 210 11.24 1.40 8.28
C ASN A 210 10.60 0.71 7.06
N ILE A 211 9.38 1.12 6.69
CA ILE A 211 8.63 0.50 5.59
C ILE A 211 8.24 1.48 4.49
N ALA A 212 7.96 2.73 4.83
CA ALA A 212 7.52 3.70 3.83
C ALA A 212 7.91 5.13 4.18
N ARG A 213 8.38 5.85 3.18
CA ARG A 213 8.41 7.30 3.18
C ARG A 213 7.11 7.81 2.56
N VAL A 214 6.34 8.54 3.34
CA VAL A 214 4.98 9.00 2.99
C VAL A 214 5.02 10.38 2.34
N ASN A 215 5.78 11.29 2.95
CA ASN A 215 6.01 12.65 2.47
C ASN A 215 7.35 13.17 3.00
N ARG A 216 7.56 14.49 2.95
CA ARG A 216 8.81 15.13 3.38
C ARG A 216 9.14 14.94 4.85
N ALA A 217 8.12 14.89 5.69
CA ALA A 217 8.24 14.89 7.15
C ALA A 217 7.70 13.62 7.80
N GLU A 218 7.11 12.71 7.01
CA GLU A 218 6.46 11.51 7.54
C GLU A 218 7.07 10.25 6.94
N ASN A 219 7.52 9.38 7.82
CA ASN A 219 7.93 8.03 7.50
C ASN A 219 7.17 7.05 8.41
N TYR A 220 6.91 5.87 7.90
CA TYR A 220 6.34 4.77 8.65
C TYR A 220 7.36 3.69 8.91
N ALA A 221 7.33 3.16 10.13
CA ALA A 221 8.03 1.95 10.51
C ALA A 221 7.03 0.95 11.10
N LEU A 222 7.18 -0.32 10.82
CA LEU A 222 6.47 -1.38 11.54
C LEU A 222 7.06 -1.47 12.95
N PRO A 223 6.23 -1.49 14.01
CA PRO A 223 6.70 -1.79 15.36
C PRO A 223 7.36 -3.15 15.41
N ILE A 224 8.33 -3.32 16.29
CA ILE A 224 9.15 -4.55 16.34
C ILE A 224 8.33 -5.80 16.67
N ASP A 225 7.31 -5.70 17.49
CA ASP A 225 6.39 -6.80 17.80
C ASP A 225 5.62 -7.25 16.56
N VAL A 226 5.13 -6.31 15.71
CA VAL A 226 4.48 -6.60 14.44
C VAL A 226 5.45 -7.28 13.45
N VAL A 227 6.71 -6.84 13.42
CA VAL A 227 7.76 -7.49 12.62
C VAL A 227 7.98 -8.94 13.08
N GLN A 228 8.09 -9.16 14.40
CA GLN A 228 8.26 -10.50 14.96
C GLN A 228 7.09 -11.42 14.66
N GLU A 229 5.85 -10.93 14.81
CA GLU A 229 4.64 -11.70 14.45
C GLU A 229 4.61 -12.06 12.96
N SER A 230 4.97 -11.12 12.09
CA SER A 230 5.06 -11.36 10.65
C SER A 230 6.08 -12.44 10.32
N VAL A 231 7.27 -12.38 10.91
CA VAL A 231 8.30 -13.41 10.75
C VAL A 231 7.80 -14.79 11.21
N GLN A 232 7.10 -14.86 12.35
CA GLN A 232 6.53 -16.12 12.84
C GLN A 232 5.46 -16.68 11.87
N ARG A 233 4.60 -15.83 11.31
CA ARG A 233 3.62 -16.25 10.28
C ARG A 233 4.32 -16.82 9.05
N ILE A 234 5.36 -16.15 8.54
CA ILE A 234 6.13 -16.61 7.39
C ILE A 234 6.78 -17.98 7.68
N LEU A 235 7.40 -18.14 8.84
CA LEU A 235 8.05 -19.39 9.22
C LEU A 235 7.04 -20.54 9.38
N LYS A 236 5.86 -20.27 9.94
CA LYS A 236 4.79 -21.25 10.05
C LYS A 236 4.34 -21.71 8.67
N ASN A 237 4.03 -20.78 7.78
CA ASN A 237 3.57 -21.07 6.42
C ASN A 237 4.64 -21.80 5.58
N ALA A 238 5.92 -21.54 5.83
CA ALA A 238 7.02 -22.22 5.15
C ALA A 238 7.22 -23.69 5.61
N ARG A 239 6.71 -24.04 6.79
CA ARG A 239 6.77 -25.41 7.33
C ARG A 239 5.56 -26.26 6.94
N GLU A 240 4.44 -25.64 6.60
CA GLU A 240 3.26 -26.36 6.13
C GLU A 240 3.49 -26.83 4.69
N PRO A 241 3.25 -28.12 4.38
CA PRO A 241 3.39 -28.63 3.02
C PRO A 241 2.41 -27.88 2.11
N ARG A 242 2.92 -27.33 1.00
CA ARG A 242 2.05 -26.73 -0.02
C ARG A 242 1.14 -27.83 -0.56
N PRO A 243 -0.19 -27.65 -0.61
CA PRO A 243 -1.05 -28.56 -1.34
C PRO A 243 -0.54 -28.62 -2.79
N GLU A 244 -0.25 -29.82 -3.25
CA GLU A 244 0.07 -30.08 -4.66
C GLU A 244 -1.07 -29.56 -5.52
N LYS A 245 -0.73 -28.74 -6.51
CA LYS A 245 -1.68 -28.22 -7.51
C LYS A 245 -1.94 -29.24 -8.58
#